data_b607f40b9ebdf771c06710aa61e38d9c
#
_entry.id   b607f40b9ebdf771c06710aa61e38d9c
#
_cell.length_a   1.000
_cell.length_b   1.000
_cell.length_c   1.000
_cell.angle_alpha   90.00
_cell.angle_beta   90.00
_cell.angle_gamma   90.00
#
_symmetry.space_group_name_H-M   'P 1'
#
loop_
_entity.id
_entity.type
_entity.pdbx_description
1 polymer ?
#
loop_
_entity_poly.entity_id
_entity_poly.type
_entity_poly.pdbx_seq_one_letter_code
_entity_poly.pdbx_strand_id
1 'polypeptide(L)'
;MISLMEILKEAQGAPKAIILAGAPGAGKSSVTGEIISDLGLKVMNIDDFFIKNLRDAGISLDLKKADAEGRSGAAKAMQSAQKDYQAALAQEIGSKGDIVIDGTAASYKKTESLKDTLEAAGYDVMMVYVYSSLEKSLEKNEDRFERSAGEDRSLMPSIVLQTWANVTKNFIPYLNLFGQNFVATTKDKDPFGKASLDKIIKRYIEPYTPTDTKEKSPEILKRSEEGKKELEKEIIALRDEKNVQDIIQQTVSIPEAQSKIKQFLNS
;
A
#
# COMPACT_ATOMS: atom_id res chain seq x y z
N MET A 1 -36.57 0.03 -26.34
CA MET A 1 -37.04 0.90 -25.23
C MET A 1 -35.94 0.90 -24.19
N ILE A 2 -35.26 2.02 -24.05
CA ILE A 2 -34.27 2.20 -22.97
C ILE A 2 -35.08 2.25 -21.66
N SER A 3 -34.70 1.49 -20.66
CA SER A 3 -35.43 1.44 -19.39
C SER A 3 -35.20 2.74 -18.60
N LEU A 4 -36.16 3.14 -17.76
CA LEU A 4 -36.00 4.29 -16.87
C LEU A 4 -34.77 4.16 -15.98
N MET A 5 -34.39 2.93 -15.62
CA MET A 5 -33.16 2.60 -14.88
C MET A 5 -31.88 2.86 -15.71
N GLU A 6 -31.88 2.61 -17.02
CA GLU A 6 -30.76 2.95 -17.92
C GLU A 6 -30.62 4.45 -18.06
N ILE A 7 -31.73 5.19 -18.20
CA ILE A 7 -31.72 6.65 -18.26
C ILE A 7 -31.25 7.27 -16.94
N LEU A 8 -31.63 6.69 -15.79
CA LEU A 8 -31.17 7.15 -14.46
C LEU A 8 -29.67 6.81 -14.22
N LYS A 9 -29.18 5.71 -14.79
CA LYS A 9 -27.74 5.37 -14.75
C LYS A 9 -26.90 6.25 -15.67
N GLU A 10 -27.41 6.63 -16.83
CA GLU A 10 -26.74 7.61 -17.72
C GLU A 10 -26.73 9.03 -17.15
N ALA A 11 -27.69 9.37 -16.26
CA ALA A 11 -27.69 10.63 -15.54
C ALA A 11 -26.77 10.69 -14.32
N GLN A 12 -26.32 9.54 -13.81
CA GLN A 12 -25.26 9.43 -12.83
C GLN A 12 -23.96 9.31 -13.61
N GLY A 13 -23.06 10.29 -13.51
CA GLY A 13 -21.75 10.26 -14.18
C GLY A 13 -21.01 8.92 -14.00
N ALA A 14 -19.89 8.71 -14.67
CA ALA A 14 -19.09 7.51 -14.54
C ALA A 14 -18.75 7.22 -13.07
N PRO A 15 -18.87 5.95 -12.60
CA PRO A 15 -18.49 5.62 -11.22
C PRO A 15 -17.01 5.92 -10.99
N LYS A 16 -16.66 6.32 -9.78
CA LYS A 16 -15.30 6.76 -9.43
C LYS A 16 -14.56 5.69 -8.65
N ALA A 17 -13.29 5.50 -8.99
CA ALA A 17 -12.39 4.62 -8.25
C ALA A 17 -11.14 5.39 -7.79
N ILE A 18 -10.83 5.32 -6.50
CA ILE A 18 -9.62 5.89 -5.93
C ILE A 18 -8.69 4.76 -5.53
N ILE A 19 -7.51 4.70 -6.12
CA ILE A 19 -6.45 3.76 -5.75
C ILE A 19 -5.51 4.47 -4.79
N LEU A 20 -5.39 3.95 -3.56
CA LEU A 20 -4.40 4.45 -2.60
C LEU A 20 -3.06 3.77 -2.84
N ALA A 21 -1.99 4.55 -2.79
CA ALA A 21 -0.61 4.08 -2.87
C ALA A 21 0.21 4.63 -1.69
N GLY A 22 1.17 3.86 -1.23
CA GLY A 22 2.06 4.27 -0.14
C GLY A 22 2.59 3.10 0.66
N ALA A 23 3.78 3.25 1.24
CA ALA A 23 4.42 2.20 2.03
C ALA A 23 3.59 1.81 3.28
N PRO A 24 3.84 0.64 3.87
CA PRO A 24 3.32 0.31 5.20
C PRO A 24 3.73 1.41 6.19
N GLY A 25 2.81 1.88 7.01
CA GLY A 25 3.09 2.98 7.95
C GLY A 25 3.10 4.39 7.33
N ALA A 26 2.92 4.57 6.03
CA ALA A 26 2.89 5.91 5.40
C ALA A 26 1.74 6.81 5.89
N GLY A 27 0.71 6.23 6.53
CA GLY A 27 -0.41 7.00 7.05
C GLY A 27 -1.61 7.04 6.11
N LYS A 28 -1.71 6.09 5.17
CA LYS A 28 -2.87 5.95 4.27
C LYS A 28 -4.21 5.96 4.99
N SER A 29 -4.36 5.13 6.02
CA SER A 29 -5.61 5.05 6.82
C SER A 29 -5.99 6.38 7.46
N SER A 30 -5.00 7.19 7.87
CA SER A 30 -5.24 8.53 8.38
C SER A 30 -5.68 9.50 7.29
N VAL A 31 -5.09 9.39 6.09
CA VAL A 31 -5.52 10.17 4.92
C VAL A 31 -6.92 9.74 4.49
N THR A 32 -7.19 8.42 4.45
CA THR A 32 -8.51 7.87 4.14
C THR A 32 -9.56 8.37 5.13
N GLY A 33 -9.27 8.30 6.45
CA GLY A 33 -10.17 8.78 7.49
C GLY A 33 -10.48 10.27 7.37
N GLU A 34 -9.47 11.11 7.09
CA GLU A 34 -9.66 12.57 7.00
C GLU A 34 -10.28 13.04 5.67
N ILE A 35 -10.08 12.28 4.59
CA ILE A 35 -10.46 12.71 3.25
C ILE A 35 -11.70 11.97 2.72
N ILE A 36 -11.83 10.69 3.06
CA ILE A 36 -12.75 9.77 2.38
C ILE A 36 -13.93 9.36 3.27
N SER A 37 -13.78 9.37 4.61
CA SER A 37 -14.84 8.90 5.53
C SER A 37 -16.18 9.60 5.34
N ASP A 38 -16.16 10.88 4.99
CA ASP A 38 -17.37 11.69 4.87
C ASP A 38 -18.03 11.60 3.46
N LEU A 39 -17.40 10.86 2.54
CA LEU A 39 -17.81 10.81 1.13
C LEU A 39 -18.68 9.58 0.80
N GLY A 40 -18.94 8.68 1.77
CA GLY A 40 -19.78 7.51 1.58
C GLY A 40 -19.21 6.45 0.64
N LEU A 41 -17.90 6.50 0.34
CA LEU A 41 -17.24 5.58 -0.58
C LEU A 41 -17.02 4.22 0.08
N LYS A 42 -17.19 3.15 -0.69
CA LYS A 42 -16.87 1.79 -0.23
C LYS A 42 -15.34 1.57 -0.24
N VAL A 43 -14.77 1.35 0.93
CA VAL A 43 -13.34 1.03 1.06
C VAL A 43 -13.11 -0.47 0.90
N MET A 44 -12.26 -0.84 -0.05
CA MET A 44 -11.82 -2.21 -0.32
C MET A 44 -10.37 -2.38 0.13
N ASN A 45 -10.15 -3.08 1.24
CA ASN A 45 -8.82 -3.31 1.80
C ASN A 45 -8.56 -4.82 1.95
N ILE A 46 -7.50 -5.33 1.32
CA ILE A 46 -7.09 -6.74 1.44
C ILE A 46 -6.68 -7.11 2.87
N ASP A 47 -6.21 -6.13 3.65
CA ASP A 47 -5.77 -6.37 5.03
C ASP A 47 -6.92 -6.82 5.93
N ASP A 48 -8.17 -6.39 5.67
CA ASP A 48 -9.34 -6.82 6.42
C ASP A 48 -9.59 -8.33 6.26
N PHE A 49 -9.49 -8.82 5.03
CA PHE A 49 -9.58 -10.26 4.73
C PHE A 49 -8.39 -11.03 5.33
N PHE A 50 -7.20 -10.45 5.27
CA PHE A 50 -6.00 -11.09 5.79
C PHE A 50 -6.03 -11.21 7.32
N ILE A 51 -6.38 -10.14 8.03
CA ILE A 51 -6.53 -10.14 9.49
C ILE A 51 -7.60 -11.15 9.92
N LYS A 52 -8.73 -11.18 9.22
CA LYS A 52 -9.78 -12.19 9.46
C LYS A 52 -9.22 -13.60 9.32
N ASN A 53 -8.54 -13.91 8.22
CA ASN A 53 -8.03 -15.25 7.95
C ASN A 53 -6.90 -15.65 8.92
N LEU A 54 -6.08 -14.71 9.41
CA LEU A 54 -5.11 -14.97 10.48
C LEU A 54 -5.81 -15.35 11.79
N ARG A 55 -6.84 -14.60 12.17
CA ARG A 55 -7.63 -14.88 13.39
C ARG A 55 -8.35 -16.23 13.31
N ASP A 56 -8.98 -16.52 12.18
CA ASP A 56 -9.69 -17.80 11.95
C ASP A 56 -8.72 -19.01 12.01
N ALA A 57 -7.44 -18.80 11.61
CA ALA A 57 -6.40 -19.82 11.69
C ALA A 57 -5.65 -19.85 13.05
N GLY A 58 -5.99 -18.99 14.01
CA GLY A 58 -5.31 -18.90 15.30
C GLY A 58 -3.88 -18.39 15.21
N ILE A 59 -3.53 -17.65 14.15
CA ILE A 59 -2.18 -17.11 13.91
C ILE A 59 -2.08 -15.71 14.53
N SER A 60 -0.97 -15.47 15.24
CA SER A 60 -0.69 -14.15 15.84
C SER A 60 -0.63 -13.06 14.79
N LEU A 61 -1.22 -11.90 15.09
CA LEU A 61 -1.11 -10.70 14.28
C LEU A 61 0.26 -9.99 14.43
N ASP A 62 1.07 -10.35 15.45
CA ASP A 62 2.46 -9.85 15.58
C ASP A 62 3.40 -10.63 14.66
N LEU A 63 3.27 -10.38 13.35
CA LEU A 63 4.05 -11.08 12.32
C LEU A 63 5.54 -10.72 12.32
N LYS A 64 5.93 -9.62 12.99
CA LYS A 64 7.36 -9.27 13.14
C LYS A 64 8.13 -10.31 13.94
N LYS A 65 7.46 -11.01 14.88
CA LYS A 65 8.05 -12.07 15.73
C LYS A 65 7.66 -13.49 15.30
N ALA A 66 6.99 -13.64 14.13
CA ALA A 66 6.53 -14.94 13.68
C ALA A 66 7.70 -15.92 13.46
N ASP A 67 7.56 -17.14 13.97
CA ASP A 67 8.43 -18.29 13.68
C ASP A 67 8.18 -18.87 12.27
N ALA A 68 8.82 -19.99 11.93
CA ALA A 68 8.68 -20.61 10.61
C ALA A 68 7.23 -21.07 10.33
N GLU A 69 6.56 -21.62 11.34
CA GLU A 69 5.18 -22.09 11.22
C GLU A 69 4.21 -20.92 11.06
N GLY A 70 4.34 -19.90 11.90
CA GLY A 70 3.55 -18.66 11.82
C GLY A 70 3.72 -17.97 10.47
N ARG A 71 4.94 -17.89 9.93
CA ARG A 71 5.21 -17.35 8.59
C ARG A 71 4.54 -18.17 7.48
N SER A 72 4.61 -19.50 7.56
CA SER A 72 3.96 -20.40 6.60
C SER A 72 2.45 -20.27 6.66
N GLY A 73 1.89 -20.22 7.87
CA GLY A 73 0.47 -19.99 8.09
C GLY A 73 -0.01 -18.63 7.57
N ALA A 74 0.76 -17.56 7.84
CA ALA A 74 0.46 -16.22 7.33
C ALA A 74 0.49 -16.17 5.80
N ALA A 75 1.41 -16.88 5.14
CA ALA A 75 1.44 -16.96 3.69
C ALA A 75 0.17 -17.62 3.12
N LYS A 76 -0.32 -18.71 3.74
CA LYS A 76 -1.58 -19.38 3.35
C LYS A 76 -2.78 -18.46 3.59
N ALA A 77 -2.84 -17.81 4.76
CA ALA A 77 -3.89 -16.84 5.07
C ALA A 77 -3.95 -15.69 4.06
N MET A 78 -2.79 -15.19 3.60
CA MET A 78 -2.70 -14.15 2.56
C MET A 78 -3.20 -14.66 1.20
N GLN A 79 -2.89 -15.91 0.82
CA GLN A 79 -3.41 -16.48 -0.44
C GLN A 79 -4.94 -16.60 -0.42
N SER A 80 -5.52 -17.01 0.71
CA SER A 80 -6.98 -17.04 0.86
C SER A 80 -7.56 -15.62 0.81
N ALA A 81 -6.98 -14.68 1.55
CA ALA A 81 -7.39 -13.29 1.56
C ALA A 81 -7.38 -12.65 0.16
N GLN A 82 -6.39 -12.98 -0.68
CA GLN A 82 -6.34 -12.50 -2.06
C GLN A 82 -7.52 -13.00 -2.89
N LYS A 83 -7.92 -14.27 -2.74
CA LYS A 83 -9.08 -14.82 -3.47
C LYS A 83 -10.39 -14.17 -3.02
N ASP A 84 -10.60 -14.06 -1.72
CA ASP A 84 -11.80 -13.48 -1.15
C ASP A 84 -11.92 -12.00 -1.52
N TYR A 85 -10.81 -11.25 -1.43
CA TYR A 85 -10.72 -9.86 -1.85
C TYR A 85 -11.02 -9.68 -3.34
N GLN A 86 -10.47 -10.52 -4.22
CA GLN A 86 -10.72 -10.43 -5.66
C GLN A 86 -12.20 -10.68 -5.99
N ALA A 87 -12.83 -11.66 -5.32
CA ALA A 87 -14.25 -11.93 -5.50
C ALA A 87 -15.11 -10.74 -5.04
N ALA A 88 -14.80 -10.18 -3.87
CA ALA A 88 -15.51 -9.01 -3.34
C ALA A 88 -15.30 -7.77 -4.24
N LEU A 89 -14.09 -7.52 -4.72
CA LEU A 89 -13.79 -6.40 -5.63
C LEU A 89 -14.54 -6.55 -6.96
N ALA A 90 -14.60 -7.74 -7.53
CA ALA A 90 -15.35 -8.00 -8.75
C ALA A 90 -16.86 -7.72 -8.57
N GLN A 91 -17.42 -8.07 -7.41
CA GLN A 91 -18.80 -7.75 -7.06
C GLN A 91 -19.03 -6.25 -6.96
N GLU A 92 -18.14 -5.49 -6.28
CA GLU A 92 -18.25 -4.03 -6.15
C GLU A 92 -18.11 -3.34 -7.52
N ILE A 93 -17.18 -3.77 -8.37
CA ILE A 93 -17.06 -3.27 -9.74
C ILE A 93 -18.35 -3.52 -10.54
N GLY A 94 -18.97 -4.69 -10.36
CA GLY A 94 -20.26 -5.02 -11.00
C GLY A 94 -21.41 -4.15 -10.51
N SER A 95 -21.40 -3.68 -9.27
CA SER A 95 -22.42 -2.80 -8.70
C SER A 95 -22.35 -1.35 -9.20
N LYS A 96 -21.21 -0.95 -9.78
CA LYS A 96 -20.96 0.43 -10.26
C LYS A 96 -21.04 1.51 -9.17
N GLY A 97 -20.79 1.13 -7.92
CA GLY A 97 -20.64 2.08 -6.82
C GLY A 97 -19.27 2.75 -6.82
N ASP A 98 -19.16 3.92 -6.23
CA ASP A 98 -17.88 4.59 -6.02
C ASP A 98 -17.05 3.82 -4.99
N ILE A 99 -15.77 3.55 -5.31
CA ILE A 99 -14.91 2.69 -4.49
C ILE A 99 -13.55 3.32 -4.19
N VAL A 100 -13.00 2.93 -3.04
CA VAL A 100 -11.61 3.18 -2.66
C VAL A 100 -10.89 1.84 -2.54
N ILE A 101 -9.79 1.69 -3.24
CA ILE A 101 -8.94 0.49 -3.19
C ILE A 101 -7.73 0.84 -2.32
N ASP A 102 -7.78 0.40 -1.04
CA ASP A 102 -6.69 0.62 -0.08
C ASP A 102 -5.65 -0.48 -0.22
N GLY A 103 -4.50 -0.11 -0.72
CA GLY A 103 -3.36 -0.98 -0.91
C GLY A 103 -2.04 -0.23 -0.83
N THR A 104 -0.93 -0.94 -1.03
CA THR A 104 0.40 -0.30 -1.10
C THR A 104 0.75 0.18 -2.50
N ALA A 105 0.14 -0.39 -3.52
CA ALA A 105 0.53 -0.21 -4.93
C ALA A 105 2.04 -0.49 -5.16
N ALA A 106 2.60 -1.50 -4.47
CA ALA A 106 4.02 -1.84 -4.57
C ALA A 106 4.39 -2.49 -5.92
N SER A 107 3.44 -3.05 -6.64
CA SER A 107 3.66 -3.64 -7.97
C SER A 107 3.05 -2.76 -9.05
N TYR A 108 3.90 -2.11 -9.84
CA TYR A 108 3.45 -1.27 -10.96
C TYR A 108 2.51 -2.02 -11.91
N LYS A 109 2.93 -3.21 -12.39
CA LYS A 109 2.12 -4.02 -13.33
C LYS A 109 0.73 -4.39 -12.79
N LYS A 110 0.63 -4.74 -11.49
CA LYS A 110 -0.67 -5.06 -10.88
C LYS A 110 -1.56 -3.83 -10.78
N THR A 111 -0.97 -2.68 -10.45
CA THR A 111 -1.72 -1.42 -10.33
C THR A 111 -2.17 -0.89 -11.70
N GLU A 112 -1.31 -0.98 -12.71
CA GLU A 112 -1.64 -0.68 -14.11
C GLU A 112 -2.80 -1.57 -14.58
N SER A 113 -2.69 -2.90 -14.45
CA SER A 113 -3.76 -3.84 -14.82
C SER A 113 -5.06 -3.60 -14.06
N LEU A 114 -4.99 -3.19 -12.78
CA LEU A 114 -6.17 -2.83 -12.00
C LEU A 114 -6.84 -1.57 -12.56
N LYS A 115 -6.05 -0.53 -12.87
CA LYS A 115 -6.53 0.68 -13.52
C LYS A 115 -7.23 0.35 -14.84
N ASP A 116 -6.58 -0.43 -15.71
CA ASP A 116 -7.16 -0.84 -17.00
C ASP A 116 -8.48 -1.60 -16.82
N THR A 117 -8.55 -2.49 -15.82
CA THR A 117 -9.77 -3.25 -15.49
C THR A 117 -10.91 -2.32 -15.06
N LEU A 118 -10.60 -1.33 -14.23
CA LEU A 118 -11.59 -0.35 -13.75
C LEU A 118 -12.06 0.55 -14.89
N GLU A 119 -11.16 1.06 -15.73
CA GLU A 119 -11.49 1.88 -16.89
C GLU A 119 -12.32 1.10 -17.92
N ALA A 120 -11.94 -0.17 -18.20
CA ALA A 120 -12.75 -1.05 -19.05
C ALA A 120 -14.14 -1.34 -18.48
N ALA A 121 -14.28 -1.29 -17.16
CA ALA A 121 -15.56 -1.35 -16.48
C ALA A 121 -16.30 0.01 -16.43
N GLY A 122 -15.78 1.07 -17.05
CA GLY A 122 -16.40 2.39 -17.15
C GLY A 122 -16.20 3.30 -15.94
N TYR A 123 -15.20 3.02 -15.09
CA TYR A 123 -14.81 3.89 -13.98
C TYR A 123 -13.89 5.01 -14.46
N ASP A 124 -14.06 6.20 -13.90
CA ASP A 124 -12.94 7.15 -13.83
C ASP A 124 -12.03 6.76 -12.67
N VAL A 125 -10.72 6.82 -12.88
CA VAL A 125 -9.75 6.31 -11.91
C VAL A 125 -8.76 7.39 -11.49
N MET A 126 -8.59 7.56 -10.16
CA MET A 126 -7.62 8.48 -9.56
C MET A 126 -6.65 7.69 -8.68
N MET A 127 -5.42 8.16 -8.57
CA MET A 127 -4.47 7.68 -7.56
C MET A 127 -4.21 8.76 -6.49
N VAL A 128 -4.28 8.34 -5.23
CA VAL A 128 -3.83 9.12 -4.08
C VAL A 128 -2.58 8.45 -3.50
N TYR A 129 -1.44 9.08 -3.70
CA TYR A 129 -0.15 8.58 -3.24
C TYR A 129 0.23 9.25 -1.91
N VAL A 130 0.48 8.44 -0.89
CA VAL A 130 0.90 8.93 0.43
C VAL A 130 2.36 8.57 0.66
N TYR A 131 3.23 9.59 0.60
CA TYR A 131 4.65 9.43 0.84
C TYR A 131 4.98 9.43 2.34
N SER A 132 5.98 8.63 2.73
CA SER A 132 6.67 8.74 4.02
C SER A 132 8.11 8.27 3.87
N SER A 133 9.02 8.79 4.71
CA SER A 133 10.38 8.29 4.80
C SER A 133 10.42 6.82 5.22
N LEU A 134 11.51 6.14 4.90
CA LEU A 134 11.73 4.75 5.28
C LEU A 134 11.71 4.59 6.81
N GLU A 135 12.37 5.51 7.52
CA GLU A 135 12.43 5.53 8.98
C GLU A 135 11.04 5.59 9.59
N LYS A 136 10.19 6.47 9.07
CA LYS A 136 8.82 6.65 9.57
C LYS A 136 7.95 5.44 9.28
N SER A 137 8.12 4.82 8.13
CA SER A 137 7.43 3.59 7.77
C SER A 137 7.78 2.44 8.72
N LEU A 138 9.07 2.27 9.04
CA LEU A 138 9.55 1.24 9.95
C LEU A 138 9.14 1.52 11.40
N GLU A 139 9.30 2.76 11.89
CA GLU A 139 8.86 3.19 13.22
C GLU A 139 7.37 2.89 13.46
N LYS A 140 6.51 3.30 12.53
CA LYS A 140 5.07 3.07 12.66
C LYS A 140 4.69 1.59 12.56
N ASN A 141 5.44 0.79 11.79
CA ASN A 141 5.21 -0.65 11.73
C ASN A 141 5.65 -1.35 13.02
N GLU A 142 6.74 -0.89 13.67
CA GLU A 142 7.24 -1.47 14.92
C GLU A 142 6.18 -1.47 16.01
N ASP A 143 5.48 -0.34 16.17
CA ASP A 143 4.48 -0.14 17.22
C ASP A 143 3.05 -0.51 16.80
N ARG A 144 2.85 -0.95 15.56
CA ARG A 144 1.49 -1.08 14.99
C ARG A 144 0.60 -2.03 15.78
N PHE A 145 1.12 -3.22 16.11
CA PHE A 145 0.40 -4.21 16.89
C PHE A 145 0.06 -3.71 18.29
N GLU A 146 1.01 -3.08 18.97
CA GLU A 146 0.84 -2.59 20.34
C GLU A 146 -0.12 -1.40 20.40
N ARG A 147 0.01 -0.44 19.47
CA ARG A 147 -0.88 0.73 19.40
C ARG A 147 -2.33 0.40 19.08
N SER A 148 -2.57 -0.70 18.38
CA SER A 148 -3.91 -1.19 18.09
C SER A 148 -4.46 -2.12 19.16
N ALA A 149 -3.79 -2.26 20.32
CA ALA A 149 -4.13 -3.26 21.34
C ALA A 149 -4.23 -4.71 20.79
N GLY A 150 -3.44 -5.03 19.77
CA GLY A 150 -3.43 -6.35 19.15
C GLY A 150 -4.52 -6.55 18.08
N GLU A 151 -5.24 -5.52 17.72
CA GLU A 151 -6.30 -5.64 16.69
C GLU A 151 -5.77 -5.53 15.26
N ASP A 152 -4.65 -4.86 15.05
CA ASP A 152 -4.00 -4.73 13.74
C ASP A 152 -2.69 -5.53 13.69
N ARG A 153 -2.27 -5.91 12.49
CA ARG A 153 -1.05 -6.70 12.28
C ARG A 153 0.21 -5.84 12.19
N SER A 154 1.31 -6.33 12.72
CA SER A 154 2.64 -5.88 12.34
C SER A 154 3.16 -6.66 11.12
N LEU A 155 4.10 -6.08 10.40
CA LEU A 155 4.82 -6.76 9.32
C LEU A 155 6.25 -7.05 9.74
N MET A 156 6.85 -8.09 9.16
CA MET A 156 8.30 -8.27 9.22
C MET A 156 8.97 -7.02 8.63
N PRO A 157 9.94 -6.41 9.33
CA PRO A 157 10.57 -5.17 8.86
C PRO A 157 11.23 -5.28 7.48
N SER A 158 11.72 -6.46 7.09
CA SER A 158 12.22 -6.74 5.75
C SER A 158 11.15 -6.56 4.65
N ILE A 159 9.88 -6.90 4.96
CA ILE A 159 8.75 -6.67 4.05
C ILE A 159 8.46 -5.17 3.93
N VAL A 160 8.54 -4.43 5.03
CA VAL A 160 8.37 -2.96 5.01
C VAL A 160 9.44 -2.31 4.14
N LEU A 161 10.70 -2.72 4.30
CA LEU A 161 11.84 -2.24 3.54
C LEU A 161 11.63 -2.46 2.02
N GLN A 162 11.33 -3.70 1.63
CA GLN A 162 11.08 -4.05 0.22
C GLN A 162 9.86 -3.31 -0.35
N THR A 163 8.79 -3.22 0.42
CA THR A 163 7.56 -2.55 -0.03
C THR A 163 7.80 -1.05 -0.19
N TRP A 164 8.52 -0.43 0.77
CA TRP A 164 8.88 0.99 0.69
C TRP A 164 9.70 1.28 -0.57
N ALA A 165 10.73 0.48 -0.85
CA ALA A 165 11.55 0.64 -2.05
C ALA A 165 10.71 0.54 -3.33
N ASN A 166 9.86 -0.49 -3.45
CA ASN A 166 9.01 -0.69 -4.61
C ASN A 166 8.01 0.46 -4.83
N VAL A 167 7.38 0.93 -3.75
CA VAL A 167 6.41 2.03 -3.83
C VAL A 167 7.10 3.33 -4.21
N THR A 168 8.25 3.64 -3.59
CA THR A 168 9.01 4.87 -3.86
C THR A 168 9.54 4.89 -5.30
N LYS A 169 10.07 3.76 -5.78
CA LYS A 169 10.51 3.59 -7.17
C LYS A 169 9.38 3.83 -8.18
N ASN A 170 8.16 3.44 -7.83
CA ASN A 170 7.00 3.57 -8.71
C ASN A 170 6.38 4.97 -8.71
N PHE A 171 6.89 5.93 -7.94
CA PHE A 171 6.30 7.27 -7.84
C PHE A 171 6.18 7.97 -9.20
N ILE A 172 7.29 8.14 -9.92
CA ILE A 172 7.29 8.78 -11.25
C ILE A 172 6.51 7.96 -12.28
N PRO A 173 6.65 6.61 -12.38
CA PRO A 173 5.76 5.80 -13.19
C PRO A 173 4.27 6.03 -12.91
N TYR A 174 3.85 6.16 -11.65
CA TYR A 174 2.44 6.44 -11.32
C TYR A 174 2.02 7.85 -11.67
N LEU A 175 2.86 8.85 -11.43
CA LEU A 175 2.61 10.22 -11.88
C LEU A 175 2.30 10.26 -13.39
N ASN A 176 3.07 9.51 -14.18
CA ASN A 176 2.87 9.43 -15.64
C ASN A 176 1.61 8.61 -16.01
N LEU A 177 1.32 7.52 -15.29
CA LEU A 177 0.20 6.62 -15.58
C LEU A 177 -1.16 7.27 -15.30
N PHE A 178 -1.25 8.06 -14.22
CA PHE A 178 -2.50 8.70 -13.79
C PHE A 178 -2.62 10.16 -14.24
N GLY A 179 -1.53 10.81 -14.63
CA GLY A 179 -1.52 12.17 -15.14
C GLY A 179 -2.22 13.17 -14.23
N GLN A 180 -3.24 13.85 -14.72
CA GLN A 180 -4.02 14.81 -13.93
C GLN A 180 -4.82 14.18 -12.78
N ASN A 181 -5.08 12.88 -12.84
CA ASN A 181 -5.75 12.11 -11.79
C ASN A 181 -4.77 11.53 -10.77
N PHE A 182 -3.56 12.08 -10.66
CA PHE A 182 -2.57 11.74 -9.65
C PHE A 182 -2.50 12.83 -8.58
N VAL A 183 -2.65 12.45 -7.31
CA VAL A 183 -2.49 13.34 -6.17
C VAL A 183 -1.49 12.72 -5.21
N ALA A 184 -0.41 13.42 -4.90
CA ALA A 184 0.56 13.01 -3.90
C ALA A 184 0.47 13.90 -2.65
N THR A 185 0.57 13.29 -1.47
CA THR A 185 0.58 14.01 -0.19
C THR A 185 1.51 13.33 0.81
N THR A 186 1.86 14.02 1.88
CA THR A 186 2.66 13.47 2.98
C THR A 186 2.23 14.07 4.31
N LYS A 187 2.28 13.26 5.38
CA LYS A 187 2.19 13.70 6.78
C LYS A 187 3.54 13.61 7.49
N ASP A 188 4.59 13.24 6.74
CA ASP A 188 5.93 13.15 7.30
C ASP A 188 6.53 14.54 7.46
N LYS A 189 6.89 14.89 8.69
CA LYS A 189 7.55 16.17 9.00
C LYS A 189 9.03 16.15 8.62
N ASP A 190 9.63 14.95 8.52
CA ASP A 190 11.01 14.75 8.09
C ASP A 190 11.05 13.73 6.93
N PRO A 191 10.63 14.15 5.73
CA PRO A 191 10.49 13.26 4.60
C PRO A 191 11.83 12.71 4.07
N PHE A 192 12.94 13.37 4.40
CA PHE A 192 14.28 12.97 3.94
C PHE A 192 14.86 11.81 4.75
N GLY A 193 14.55 11.74 6.07
CA GLY A 193 15.15 10.77 6.98
C GLY A 193 16.66 10.99 7.15
N LYS A 194 17.16 10.90 8.37
CA LYS A 194 18.58 11.26 8.67
C LYS A 194 19.45 10.05 9.03
N ALA A 195 18.83 8.92 9.36
CA ALA A 195 19.58 7.75 9.78
C ALA A 195 20.31 7.10 8.59
N SER A 196 21.58 6.68 8.79
CA SER A 196 22.25 5.86 7.78
C SER A 196 21.52 4.53 7.61
N LEU A 197 21.66 3.91 6.43
CA LEU A 197 21.03 2.62 6.16
C LEU A 197 21.49 1.55 7.15
N ASP A 198 22.77 1.52 7.52
CA ASP A 198 23.32 0.59 8.54
C ASP A 198 22.62 0.72 9.88
N LYS A 199 22.33 1.97 10.33
CA LYS A 199 21.59 2.20 11.58
C LYS A 199 20.15 1.70 11.47
N ILE A 200 19.54 1.87 10.31
CA ILE A 200 18.17 1.37 10.04
C ILE A 200 18.15 -0.16 10.08
N ILE A 201 19.08 -0.80 9.37
CA ILE A 201 19.20 -2.27 9.34
C ILE A 201 19.43 -2.81 10.76
N LYS A 202 20.39 -2.26 11.47
CA LYS A 202 20.71 -2.69 12.82
C LYS A 202 19.56 -2.52 13.82
N ARG A 203 18.82 -1.42 13.73
CA ARG A 203 17.72 -1.13 14.66
C ARG A 203 16.45 -1.91 14.32
N TYR A 204 16.05 -1.93 13.06
CA TYR A 204 14.70 -2.37 12.67
C TYR A 204 14.68 -3.73 11.96
N ILE A 205 15.77 -4.17 11.34
CA ILE A 205 15.80 -5.39 10.53
C ILE A 205 16.43 -6.56 11.29
N GLU A 206 17.67 -6.39 11.78
CA GLU A 206 18.42 -7.47 12.43
C GLU A 206 17.68 -8.13 13.60
N PRO A 207 17.03 -7.38 14.54
CA PRO A 207 16.34 -7.98 15.68
C PRO A 207 15.21 -8.94 15.28
N TYR A 208 14.67 -8.79 14.08
CA TYR A 208 13.55 -9.56 13.57
C TYR A 208 13.93 -10.49 12.41
N THR A 209 15.23 -10.64 12.15
CA THR A 209 15.68 -11.58 11.12
C THR A 209 15.51 -13.00 11.66
N PRO A 210 14.78 -13.88 10.95
CA PRO A 210 14.59 -15.25 11.38
C PRO A 210 15.93 -16.01 11.48
N THR A 211 16.17 -16.66 12.60
CA THR A 211 17.35 -17.50 12.85
C THR A 211 17.12 -18.97 12.50
N ASP A 212 15.86 -19.37 12.30
CA ASP A 212 15.45 -20.71 11.90
C ASP A 212 15.75 -20.96 10.41
N THR A 213 17.00 -21.02 10.07
CA THR A 213 17.44 -21.43 8.73
C THR A 213 17.41 -22.95 8.64
N LYS A 214 16.42 -23.51 7.90
CA LYS A 214 16.65 -24.80 7.25
C LYS A 214 17.89 -24.64 6.39
N GLU A 215 18.79 -25.63 6.39
CA GLU A 215 19.97 -25.64 5.53
C GLU A 215 19.56 -25.26 4.10
N LYS A 216 19.88 -24.04 3.71
CA LYS A 216 19.67 -23.56 2.34
C LYS A 216 20.89 -23.97 1.53
N SER A 217 20.67 -24.41 0.29
CA SER A 217 21.80 -24.69 -0.60
C SER A 217 22.69 -23.44 -0.77
N PRO A 218 24.01 -23.60 -0.99
CA PRO A 218 24.92 -22.49 -1.20
C PRO A 218 24.48 -21.52 -2.30
N GLU A 219 23.82 -22.01 -3.34
CA GLU A 219 23.29 -21.21 -4.43
C GLU A 219 22.12 -20.32 -4.00
N ILE A 220 21.22 -20.84 -3.15
CA ILE A 220 20.09 -20.06 -2.60
C ILE A 220 20.63 -18.97 -1.67
N LEU A 221 21.64 -19.27 -0.86
CA LEU A 221 22.29 -18.30 0.02
C LEU A 221 22.97 -17.19 -0.79
N LYS A 222 23.73 -17.54 -1.84
CA LYS A 222 24.37 -16.57 -2.73
C LYS A 222 23.35 -15.63 -3.41
N ARG A 223 22.28 -16.17 -4.00
CA ARG A 223 21.18 -15.38 -4.58
C ARG A 223 20.52 -14.45 -3.56
N SER A 224 20.33 -14.93 -2.32
CA SER A 224 19.75 -14.14 -1.25
C SER A 224 20.65 -12.96 -0.86
N GLU A 225 21.98 -13.15 -0.82
CA GLU A 225 22.94 -12.09 -0.52
C GLU A 225 23.08 -11.08 -1.66
N GLU A 226 23.11 -11.54 -2.90
CA GLU A 226 23.11 -10.66 -4.08
C GLU A 226 21.87 -9.79 -4.11
N GLY A 227 20.68 -10.38 -3.90
CA GLY A 227 19.42 -9.64 -3.84
C GLY A 227 19.36 -8.62 -2.70
N LYS A 228 19.95 -8.93 -1.54
CA LYS A 228 20.08 -7.96 -0.44
C LYS A 228 20.94 -6.77 -0.84
N LYS A 229 22.13 -7.02 -1.43
CA LYS A 229 23.03 -5.95 -1.88
C LYS A 229 22.41 -5.06 -2.95
N GLU A 230 21.63 -5.65 -3.87
CA GLU A 230 20.89 -4.88 -4.87
C GLU A 230 19.82 -3.99 -4.23
N LEU A 231 19.03 -4.56 -3.31
CA LEU A 231 18.01 -3.79 -2.57
C LEU A 231 18.64 -2.67 -1.74
N GLU A 232 19.77 -2.90 -1.09
CA GLU A 232 20.49 -1.87 -0.34
C GLU A 232 20.94 -0.71 -1.25
N LYS A 233 21.51 -1.01 -2.41
CA LYS A 233 21.88 0.01 -3.41
C LYS A 233 20.67 0.79 -3.90
N GLU A 234 19.57 0.09 -4.18
CA GLU A 234 18.32 0.71 -4.61
C GLU A 234 17.77 1.65 -3.52
N ILE A 235 17.78 1.23 -2.27
CA ILE A 235 17.32 2.04 -1.14
C ILE A 235 18.19 3.29 -0.96
N ILE A 236 19.52 3.16 -1.08
CA ILE A 236 20.42 4.31 -1.02
C ILE A 236 20.07 5.32 -2.11
N ALA A 237 19.89 4.88 -3.35
CA ALA A 237 19.50 5.73 -4.46
C ALA A 237 18.11 6.37 -4.28
N LEU A 238 17.14 5.62 -3.75
CA LEU A 238 15.79 6.13 -3.50
C LEU A 238 15.73 7.13 -2.33
N ARG A 239 16.67 7.05 -1.38
CA ARG A 239 16.81 7.98 -0.26
C ARG A 239 17.74 9.16 -0.57
N ASP A 240 18.28 9.24 -1.77
CA ASP A 240 19.05 10.39 -2.22
C ASP A 240 18.21 11.67 -2.10
N GLU A 241 18.85 12.74 -1.60
CA GLU A 241 18.16 13.99 -1.29
C GLU A 241 17.42 14.55 -2.51
N LYS A 242 18.04 14.47 -3.68
CA LYS A 242 17.42 14.96 -4.93
C LYS A 242 16.16 14.16 -5.27
N ASN A 243 16.22 12.81 -5.21
CA ASN A 243 15.06 11.97 -5.51
C ASN A 243 13.91 12.26 -4.54
N VAL A 244 14.20 12.36 -3.24
CA VAL A 244 13.18 12.69 -2.24
C VAL A 244 12.63 14.10 -2.45
N GLN A 245 13.46 15.05 -2.80
CA GLN A 245 13.04 16.42 -3.11
C GLN A 245 12.11 16.46 -4.32
N ASP A 246 12.42 15.72 -5.38
CA ASP A 246 11.56 15.60 -6.57
C ASP A 246 10.19 15.04 -6.21
N ILE A 247 10.13 14.04 -5.31
CA ILE A 247 8.86 13.50 -4.80
C ILE A 247 8.11 14.57 -3.99
N ILE A 248 8.78 15.24 -3.05
CA ILE A 248 8.14 16.23 -2.17
C ILE A 248 7.61 17.43 -2.94
N GLN A 249 8.28 17.85 -4.00
CA GLN A 249 7.79 18.94 -4.88
C GLN A 249 6.45 18.60 -5.56
N GLN A 250 6.14 17.32 -5.73
CA GLN A 250 4.86 16.85 -6.27
C GLN A 250 3.79 16.66 -5.21
N THR A 251 4.13 16.75 -3.92
CA THR A 251 3.15 16.57 -2.84
C THR A 251 2.40 17.87 -2.59
N VAL A 252 1.12 17.71 -2.28
CA VAL A 252 0.25 18.81 -1.87
C VAL A 252 -0.15 18.65 -0.40
N SER A 253 -0.63 19.72 0.21
CA SER A 253 -1.17 19.67 1.56
C SER A 253 -2.42 18.77 1.65
N ILE A 254 -2.74 18.26 2.84
CA ILE A 254 -3.96 17.44 3.05
C ILE A 254 -5.23 18.18 2.60
N PRO A 255 -5.47 19.47 2.96
CA PRO A 255 -6.63 20.21 2.47
C PRO A 255 -6.69 20.33 0.95
N GLU A 256 -5.54 20.51 0.28
CA GLU A 256 -5.48 20.57 -1.18
C GLU A 256 -5.77 19.19 -1.81
N ALA A 257 -5.22 18.12 -1.23
CA ALA A 257 -5.54 16.75 -1.66
C ALA A 257 -7.05 16.47 -1.54
N GLN A 258 -7.66 16.87 -0.41
CA GLN A 258 -9.12 16.79 -0.23
C GLN A 258 -9.89 17.53 -1.30
N SER A 259 -9.48 18.76 -1.64
CA SER A 259 -10.12 19.55 -2.68
C SER A 259 -10.05 18.86 -4.04
N LYS A 260 -8.88 18.34 -4.42
CA LYS A 260 -8.68 17.63 -5.69
C LYS A 260 -9.51 16.34 -5.76
N ILE A 261 -9.60 15.59 -4.68
CA ILE A 261 -10.42 14.37 -4.60
C ILE A 261 -11.91 14.72 -4.72
N LYS A 262 -12.39 15.74 -4.01
CA LYS A 262 -13.78 16.20 -4.14
C LYS A 262 -14.12 16.68 -5.55
N GLN A 263 -13.20 17.39 -6.19
CA GLN A 263 -13.37 17.81 -7.59
C GLN A 263 -13.47 16.60 -8.53
N PHE A 264 -12.60 15.60 -8.35
CA PHE A 264 -12.65 14.35 -9.12
C PHE A 264 -13.96 13.58 -8.95
N LEU A 265 -14.47 13.48 -7.73
CA LEU A 265 -15.73 12.78 -7.44
C LEU A 265 -16.96 13.49 -8.02
N ASN A 266 -16.89 14.80 -8.22
CA ASN A 266 -17.99 15.61 -8.74
C ASN A 266 -17.88 15.87 -10.26
N SER A 267 -16.85 15.39 -10.93
CA SER A 267 -16.68 15.47 -12.37
C SER A 267 -17.39 14.33 -13.09
#